data_245c20b96f2bb043e4869a691ab42789
#
_entry.id   245c20b96f2bb043e4869a691ab42789
#
_cell.length_a   1.000
_cell.length_b   1.000
_cell.length_c   1.000
_cell.angle_alpha   90.00
_cell.angle_beta   90.00
_cell.angle_gamma   90.00
#
_symmetry.space_group_name_H-M   'P 1'
#
loop_
_entity.id
_entity.type
_entity.pdbx_description
1 polymer ?
#
loop_
_entity_poly.entity_id
_entity_poly.type
_entity_poly.pdbx_seq_one_letter_code
_entity_poly.pdbx_strand_id
1 'polypeptide(L)'
;MSFLVREITKDDRQELESMAKEFQNANDEYLFEGINNFQNILDHSFEEFFNSLEKNKHISDTNPNWANQTSYVLTDEFGKIYGAANVRHELKGKLFEIGGNVGYAIRPSERKKRICYHFVRFIIKWIW
;
A
#
# COMPACT_ATOMS: atom_id res chain seq x y z
N MET A 1 -6.10 13.55 -16.90
CA MET A 1 -6.39 12.98 -15.56
C MET A 1 -5.20 13.25 -14.66
N SER A 2 -5.46 13.82 -13.50
CA SER A 2 -4.41 14.14 -12.53
C SER A 2 -4.36 13.08 -11.44
N PHE A 3 -3.16 12.58 -11.16
CA PHE A 3 -2.94 11.61 -10.10
C PHE A 3 -2.24 12.25 -8.91
N LEU A 4 -2.58 11.78 -7.72
CA LEU A 4 -1.97 12.18 -6.47
C LEU A 4 -1.58 10.95 -5.68
N VAL A 5 -0.38 10.97 -5.10
CA VAL A 5 0.05 9.92 -4.15
C VAL A 5 0.05 10.55 -2.75
N ARG A 6 -0.63 9.90 -1.84
CA ARG A 6 -0.74 10.36 -0.44
C ARG A 6 -0.88 9.20 0.52
N GLU A 7 -0.67 9.45 1.80
CA GLU A 7 -0.91 8.43 2.82
C GLU A 7 -2.37 8.01 2.86
N ILE A 8 -2.58 6.76 3.28
CA ILE A 8 -3.92 6.24 3.53
C ILE A 8 -4.52 6.95 4.75
N THR A 9 -5.78 7.33 4.65
CA THR A 9 -6.54 7.90 5.74
C THR A 9 -7.78 7.07 6.04
N LYS A 10 -8.45 7.37 7.15
CA LYS A 10 -9.70 6.69 7.51
C LYS A 10 -10.81 6.92 6.49
N ASP A 11 -10.74 8.00 5.73
CA ASP A 11 -11.73 8.32 4.69
C ASP A 11 -11.61 7.42 3.46
N ASP A 12 -10.54 6.63 3.37
CA ASP A 12 -10.31 5.73 2.24
C ASP A 12 -11.00 4.38 2.36
N ARG A 13 -11.76 4.16 3.43
CA ARG A 13 -12.38 2.88 3.72
C ARG A 13 -13.14 2.29 2.54
N GLN A 14 -14.07 3.05 1.98
CA GLN A 14 -14.95 2.56 0.92
C GLN A 14 -14.17 2.13 -0.33
N GLU A 15 -13.24 2.97 -0.77
CA GLU A 15 -12.42 2.68 -1.95
C GLU A 15 -11.46 1.51 -1.71
N LEU A 16 -10.87 1.43 -0.54
CA LEU A 16 -9.96 0.33 -0.23
C LEU A 16 -10.71 -1.00 -0.09
N GLU A 17 -11.90 -1.01 0.50
CA GLU A 17 -12.72 -2.21 0.56
C GLU A 17 -13.11 -2.68 -0.84
N SER A 18 -13.48 -1.75 -1.72
CA SER A 18 -13.79 -2.05 -3.11
C SER A 18 -12.60 -2.64 -3.85
N MET A 19 -11.43 -2.05 -3.67
CA MET A 19 -10.20 -2.54 -4.29
C MET A 19 -9.83 -3.93 -3.77
N ALA A 20 -9.97 -4.17 -2.46
CA ALA A 20 -9.69 -5.48 -1.86
C ALA A 20 -10.60 -6.56 -2.46
N LYS A 21 -11.88 -6.25 -2.69
CA LYS A 21 -12.81 -7.18 -3.34
C LYS A 21 -12.41 -7.49 -4.77
N GLU A 22 -11.92 -6.49 -5.50
CA GLU A 22 -11.41 -6.74 -6.86
C GLU A 22 -10.24 -7.70 -6.86
N PHE A 23 -9.30 -7.55 -5.94
CA PHE A 23 -8.19 -8.47 -5.80
C PHE A 23 -8.69 -9.89 -5.49
N GLN A 24 -9.62 -10.02 -4.56
CA GLN A 24 -10.18 -11.31 -4.20
C GLN A 24 -10.85 -11.98 -5.40
N ASN A 25 -11.63 -11.23 -6.17
CA ASN A 25 -12.34 -11.75 -7.35
C ASN A 25 -11.38 -12.09 -8.49
N ALA A 26 -10.26 -11.41 -8.59
CA ALA A 26 -9.26 -11.68 -9.61
C ALA A 26 -8.44 -12.94 -9.31
N ASN A 27 -8.55 -13.48 -8.10
CA ASN A 27 -7.77 -14.64 -7.64
C ASN A 27 -6.27 -14.45 -7.87
N ASP A 28 -5.77 -13.28 -7.55
CA ASP A 28 -4.40 -12.86 -7.80
C ASP A 28 -3.53 -13.20 -6.59
N GLU A 29 -2.54 -14.06 -6.76
CA GLU A 29 -1.65 -14.50 -5.68
C GLU A 29 -0.73 -13.38 -5.17
N TYR A 30 -0.51 -12.35 -5.98
CA TYR A 30 0.39 -11.25 -5.65
C TYR A 30 -0.34 -10.02 -5.12
N LEU A 31 -1.59 -10.17 -4.80
CA LEU A 31 -2.49 -9.04 -4.58
C LEU A 31 -2.15 -8.16 -3.38
N PHE A 32 -1.47 -8.71 -2.39
CA PHE A 32 -1.25 -7.98 -1.14
C PHE A 32 0.18 -7.46 -0.97
N GLU A 33 0.98 -7.51 -2.01
CA GLU A 33 2.35 -7.01 -1.93
C GLU A 33 2.45 -5.49 -1.80
N GLY A 34 1.42 -4.79 -2.24
CA GLY A 34 1.40 -3.32 -2.20
C GLY A 34 1.21 -2.74 -0.80
N ILE A 35 0.50 -3.46 0.06
CA ILE A 35 0.26 -3.04 1.45
C ILE A 35 0.27 -4.27 2.35
N ASN A 36 1.07 -4.22 3.41
CA ASN A 36 1.09 -5.30 4.39
C ASN A 36 -0.28 -5.48 5.03
N ASN A 37 -0.70 -6.74 5.14
CA ASN A 37 -1.96 -7.10 5.79
C ASN A 37 -3.21 -6.52 5.12
N PHE A 38 -3.12 -6.18 3.84
CA PHE A 38 -4.26 -5.61 3.11
C PHE A 38 -5.48 -6.54 3.16
N GLN A 39 -5.25 -7.85 3.17
CA GLN A 39 -6.33 -8.83 3.26
C GLN A 39 -7.17 -8.68 4.54
N ASN A 40 -6.61 -8.11 5.60
CA ASN A 40 -7.34 -7.89 6.84
C ASN A 40 -8.56 -7.00 6.67
N ILE A 41 -8.62 -6.19 5.61
CA ILE A 41 -9.81 -5.40 5.30
C ILE A 41 -11.01 -6.31 5.11
N LEU A 42 -10.82 -7.45 4.44
CA LEU A 42 -11.88 -8.42 4.17
C LEU A 42 -12.03 -9.45 5.29
N ASP A 43 -10.91 -9.92 5.85
CA ASP A 43 -10.91 -11.01 6.83
C ASP A 43 -11.31 -10.53 8.24
N HIS A 44 -11.04 -9.28 8.54
CA HIS A 44 -11.33 -8.68 9.85
C HIS A 44 -12.16 -7.41 9.67
N SER A 45 -11.50 -6.25 9.65
CA SER A 45 -12.17 -4.98 9.46
C SER A 45 -11.19 -3.93 8.93
N PHE A 46 -11.76 -2.88 8.36
CA PHE A 46 -10.94 -1.75 7.95
C PHE A 46 -10.24 -1.11 9.16
N GLU A 47 -10.92 -1.04 10.30
CA GLU A 47 -10.34 -0.44 11.51
C GLU A 47 -9.11 -1.19 11.98
N GLU A 48 -9.16 -2.52 12.01
CA GLU A 48 -8.00 -3.33 12.38
C GLU A 48 -6.86 -3.15 11.38
N PHE A 49 -7.19 -3.13 10.09
CA PHE A 49 -6.22 -2.86 9.05
C PHE A 49 -5.56 -1.51 9.25
N PHE A 50 -6.35 -0.45 9.43
CA PHE A 50 -5.84 0.90 9.60
C PHE A 50 -4.96 1.02 10.84
N ASN A 51 -5.38 0.40 11.94
CA ASN A 51 -4.59 0.38 13.17
C ASN A 51 -3.24 -0.32 12.96
N SER A 52 -3.20 -1.37 12.15
CA SER A 52 -1.94 -2.04 11.83
C SER A 52 -1.00 -1.13 11.04
N LEU A 53 -1.53 -0.29 10.15
CA LEU A 53 -0.72 0.68 9.42
C LEU A 53 -0.11 1.72 10.36
N GLU A 54 -0.89 2.20 11.34
CA GLU A 54 -0.39 3.15 12.32
C GLU A 54 0.71 2.55 13.19
N LYS A 55 0.58 1.28 13.58
CA LYS A 55 1.64 0.57 14.29
C LYS A 55 2.90 0.43 13.45
N ASN A 56 2.74 0.13 12.18
CA ASN A 56 3.88 -0.07 11.28
C ASN A 56 4.70 1.19 11.06
N LYS A 57 4.12 2.36 11.24
CA LYS A 57 4.88 3.61 11.18
C LYS A 57 5.95 3.71 12.27
N HIS A 58 5.75 3.00 13.37
CA HIS A 58 6.61 3.03 14.54
C HIS A 58 7.08 1.64 14.97
N ILE A 59 7.07 0.67 14.05
CA ILE A 59 7.34 -0.72 14.41
C ILE A 59 8.75 -0.93 14.96
N SER A 60 9.70 -0.08 14.58
CA SER A 60 11.08 -0.18 15.09
C SER A 60 11.17 0.09 16.59
N ASP A 61 10.17 0.74 17.17
CA ASP A 61 10.15 1.00 18.62
C ASP A 61 9.99 -0.28 19.44
N THR A 62 9.27 -1.26 18.89
CA THR A 62 9.04 -2.56 19.54
C THR A 62 9.84 -3.69 18.91
N ASN A 63 10.24 -3.54 17.65
CA ASN A 63 10.99 -4.54 16.89
C ASN A 63 12.14 -3.87 16.16
N PRO A 64 13.31 -3.71 16.83
CA PRO A 64 14.43 -2.94 16.25
C PRO A 64 14.97 -3.46 14.92
N ASN A 65 14.71 -4.73 14.59
CA ASN A 65 15.14 -5.33 13.33
C ASN A 65 14.19 -5.04 12.15
N TRP A 66 13.07 -4.36 12.42
CA TRP A 66 12.10 -4.00 11.40
C TRP A 66 12.17 -2.52 11.09
N ALA A 67 12.02 -2.17 9.82
CA ALA A 67 11.97 -0.78 9.40
C ALA A 67 10.57 -0.20 9.59
N ASN A 68 10.51 1.06 9.99
CA ASN A 68 9.25 1.80 9.98
C ASN A 68 8.75 1.91 8.55
N GLN A 69 7.45 1.81 8.36
CA GLN A 69 6.86 1.82 7.03
C GLN A 69 5.61 2.68 6.98
N THR A 70 5.38 3.27 5.81
CA THR A 70 4.21 4.09 5.55
C THR A 70 3.51 3.56 4.31
N SER A 71 2.19 3.51 4.34
CA SER A 71 1.38 3.06 3.21
C SER A 71 0.72 4.24 2.51
N TYR A 72 0.83 4.23 1.19
CA TYR A 72 0.34 5.30 0.31
C TYR A 72 -0.67 4.76 -0.67
N VAL A 73 -1.52 5.63 -1.17
CA VAL A 73 -2.44 5.31 -2.26
C VAL A 73 -2.21 6.25 -3.43
N LEU A 74 -2.49 5.76 -4.63
CA LEU A 74 -2.55 6.54 -5.84
C LEU A 74 -4.01 6.84 -6.14
N THR A 75 -4.37 8.12 -6.14
CA THR A 75 -5.75 8.55 -6.37
C THR A 75 -5.82 9.51 -7.54
N ASP A 76 -7.02 9.66 -8.10
CA ASP A 76 -7.31 10.76 -9.03
C ASP A 76 -7.92 11.95 -8.27
N GLU A 77 -8.30 12.96 -9.00
CA GLU A 77 -8.91 14.17 -8.44
C GLU A 77 -10.31 13.95 -7.86
N PHE A 78 -10.93 12.80 -8.16
CA PHE A 78 -12.27 12.45 -7.68
C PHE A 78 -12.24 11.49 -6.49
N GLY A 79 -11.06 11.10 -6.03
CA GLY A 79 -10.92 10.23 -4.88
C GLY A 79 -10.90 8.74 -5.18
N LYS A 80 -10.95 8.34 -6.45
CA LYS A 80 -10.81 6.93 -6.80
C LYS A 80 -9.39 6.46 -6.55
N ILE A 81 -9.24 5.29 -5.91
CA ILE A 81 -7.95 4.70 -5.63
C ILE A 81 -7.60 3.70 -6.73
N TYR A 82 -6.44 3.90 -7.35
CA TYR A 82 -5.95 3.07 -8.45
C TYR A 82 -4.91 2.06 -8.02
N GLY A 83 -4.28 2.28 -6.88
CA GLY A 83 -3.27 1.39 -6.37
C GLY A 83 -2.79 1.81 -5.00
N ALA A 84 -1.93 0.99 -4.43
CA ALA A 84 -1.38 1.23 -3.12
C ALA A 84 0.07 0.80 -3.06
N ALA A 85 0.84 1.44 -2.19
CA ALA A 85 2.24 1.13 -1.99
C ALA A 85 2.59 1.17 -0.52
N ASN A 86 3.55 0.33 -0.15
CA ASN A 86 4.13 0.31 1.17
C ASN A 86 5.61 0.66 1.06
N VAL A 87 6.03 1.71 1.75
CA VAL A 87 7.41 2.19 1.69
C VAL A 87 8.07 1.96 3.05
N ARG A 88 9.17 1.21 3.04
CA ARG A 88 10.03 1.06 4.22
C ARG A 88 11.06 2.17 4.19
N HIS A 89 11.16 2.91 5.31
CA HIS A 89 12.01 4.10 5.35
C HIS A 89 13.49 3.78 5.44
N GLU A 90 13.83 2.59 5.97
CA GLU A 90 15.20 2.07 5.91
C GLU A 90 15.17 0.55 5.99
N LEU A 91 16.22 -0.10 5.50
CA LEU A 91 16.35 -1.55 5.59
C LEU A 91 17.21 -1.92 6.79
N LYS A 92 16.76 -2.91 7.58
CA LYS A 92 17.45 -3.38 8.78
C LYS A 92 17.41 -4.91 8.85
N GLY A 93 18.46 -5.53 9.36
CA GLY A 93 18.51 -6.96 9.62
C GLY A 93 18.07 -7.80 8.43
N LYS A 94 17.10 -8.68 8.64
CA LYS A 94 16.59 -9.56 7.59
C LYS A 94 15.97 -8.82 6.42
N LEU A 95 15.45 -7.63 6.62
CA LEU A 95 14.86 -6.84 5.54
C LEU A 95 15.92 -6.42 4.52
N PHE A 96 17.14 -6.17 4.99
CA PHE A 96 18.25 -5.85 4.10
C PHE A 96 18.58 -7.01 3.16
N GLU A 97 18.44 -8.25 3.65
CA GLU A 97 18.78 -9.45 2.88
C GLU A 97 17.66 -9.90 1.96
N ILE A 98 16.39 -9.83 2.40
CA ILE A 98 15.27 -10.48 1.72
C ILE A 98 14.15 -9.54 1.30
N GLY A 99 14.15 -8.30 1.78
CA GLY A 99 13.09 -7.33 1.49
C GLY A 99 13.53 -6.27 0.52
N GLY A 100 12.55 -5.53 -0.01
CA GLY A 100 12.77 -4.31 -0.76
C GLY A 100 12.31 -3.11 0.04
N ASN A 101 12.62 -1.90 -0.44
CA ASN A 101 12.15 -0.68 0.20
C ASN A 101 10.72 -0.32 -0.17
N VAL A 102 10.24 -0.77 -1.32
CA VAL A 102 8.92 -0.43 -1.84
C VAL A 102 8.21 -1.68 -2.36
N GLY A 103 7.01 -1.93 -1.84
CA GLY A 103 6.08 -2.86 -2.45
C GLY A 103 4.91 -2.05 -3.00
N TYR A 104 4.33 -2.46 -4.12
CA TYR A 104 3.17 -1.77 -4.67
C TYR A 104 2.26 -2.73 -5.41
N ALA A 105 0.99 -2.36 -5.53
CA ALA A 105 0.00 -3.11 -6.30
C ALA A 105 -0.96 -2.15 -6.98
N ILE A 106 -1.40 -2.53 -8.18
CA ILE A 106 -2.36 -1.75 -8.96
C ILE A 106 -3.71 -2.46 -8.94
N ARG A 107 -4.77 -1.70 -8.73
CA ARG A 107 -6.15 -2.17 -8.74
C ARG A 107 -6.40 -3.00 -10.02
N PRO A 108 -6.94 -4.22 -9.91
CA PRO A 108 -7.08 -5.11 -11.08
C PRO A 108 -7.79 -4.47 -12.28
N SER A 109 -8.86 -3.72 -12.05
CA SER A 109 -9.61 -3.06 -13.14
C SER A 109 -8.81 -1.97 -13.84
N GLU A 110 -7.71 -1.52 -13.24
CA GLU A 110 -6.91 -0.41 -13.77
C GLU A 110 -5.54 -0.84 -14.28
N ARG A 111 -5.29 -2.15 -14.38
CA ARG A 111 -4.06 -2.69 -14.93
C ARG A 111 -3.97 -2.48 -16.44
N LYS A 112 -2.74 -2.52 -16.98
CA LYS A 112 -2.44 -2.36 -18.41
C LYS A 112 -2.72 -0.96 -18.95
N LYS A 113 -2.79 0.05 -18.07
CA LYS A 113 -3.02 1.45 -18.43
C LYS A 113 -1.82 2.34 -18.09
N ARG A 114 -0.64 1.75 -17.86
CA ARG A 114 0.59 2.44 -17.45
C ARG A 114 0.50 3.18 -16.12
N ILE A 115 -0.48 2.84 -15.29
CA ILE A 115 -0.67 3.49 -14.00
C ILE A 115 0.48 3.19 -13.05
N CYS A 116 0.99 1.95 -13.05
CA CYS A 116 2.12 1.58 -12.21
C CYS A 116 3.36 2.42 -12.49
N TYR A 117 3.59 2.78 -13.76
CA TYR A 117 4.72 3.63 -14.13
C TYR A 117 4.64 4.99 -13.44
N HIS A 118 3.47 5.62 -13.46
CA HIS A 118 3.26 6.90 -12.79
C HIS A 118 3.44 6.78 -11.28
N PHE A 119 2.92 5.71 -10.70
CA PHE A 119 2.98 5.47 -9.27
C PHE A 119 4.43 5.29 -8.80
N VAL A 120 5.15 4.38 -9.43
CA VAL A 120 6.55 4.09 -9.06
C VAL A 120 7.42 5.33 -9.26
N ARG A 121 7.24 6.02 -10.37
CA ARG A 121 7.99 7.24 -10.66
C ARG A 121 7.77 8.33 -9.59
N PHE A 122 6.53 8.50 -9.15
CA PHE A 122 6.20 9.45 -8.10
C PHE A 122 6.88 9.07 -6.78
N ILE A 123 6.81 7.79 -6.40
CA ILE A 123 7.41 7.30 -5.17
C ILE A 123 8.92 7.53 -5.17
N ILE A 124 9.59 7.20 -6.24
CA ILE A 124 11.04 7.38 -6.35
C ILE A 124 11.41 8.86 -6.23
N LYS A 125 10.67 9.73 -6.89
CA LYS A 125 10.98 11.15 -6.95
C LYS A 125 10.68 11.89 -5.65
N TRP A 126 9.58 11.58 -4.99
CA TRP A 126 9.04 12.41 -3.90
C TRP A 126 9.07 11.77 -2.52
N ILE A 127 9.14 10.46 -2.44
CA ILE A 127 9.01 9.74 -1.17
C ILE A 127 10.29 9.01 -0.79
N TRP A 128 10.92 8.34 -1.76
CA TRP A 128 12.18 7.66 -1.55
C TRP A 128 13.33 8.70 -1.64
#